data_87e22a0e95450e89e1d0b557943cbf26
#
_entry.id   87e22a0e95450e89e1d0b557943cbf26
#
_cell.length_a   1.000
_cell.length_b   1.000
_cell.length_c   1.000
_cell.angle_alpha   90.00
_cell.angle_beta   90.00
_cell.angle_gamma   90.00
#
_symmetry.space_group_name_H-M   'P 1'
#
loop_
_entity.id
_entity.type
_entity.pdbx_description
1 polymer ?
#
loop_
_entity_poly.entity_id
_entity_poly.type
_entity_poly.pdbx_seq_one_letter_code
_entity_poly.pdbx_strand_id
1 'polypeptide(L)'
;MLMRPHPQQIVALERTSLRAALWACAGSLGLAFAYSCGYNLLLFGPSIYLLQIYDRVLSSRSADTLVMLTLIVALIVVVGGLLDALRRAALGRIGGWLEDRLRPAVLAACFDYRSRADPAVAAEAYRDVTSLRQFVESSACPMLFDLLWAPLFLGVLFLVHPLLGTIAAASALLLFGLALAGELITEGPNAQYGAALARSYGRLSASMGNIHVIRAIGMMEGAARLIYQDARAARSALDTAQRRNEIVMLVGKPVRALAQVLVMGAAAWLVLQRDRSPAIIFAASLLFGRTLAPIEGAIAGWKAFAMALAVCRRLSSALTPGAPIVSSSPNLPKKPEGRVTVDNITVTLPSSGYYPLKDVSFSLAPGECLGIIGPSGSGKSTLARIIAGVSSPTKGRVLVDGIDISVLRDSLRGQHLGYLPQEIEIVGDTIKDIIARLNEADPMKVIKAARLAGLHEAIVRLPHGYDTVISQGDPGLLRAYRQRLGLARALFGDPCLVVLDEPNASLDYLGELALNEAVERMKAANITVIITTHRMGILATTNKIALLQQGTLWAFGDSQEIFDKYVSRPQVASRERSDTSPSQDGEPSDDNCAQPIMRWPPVDRRKAREFPDQRDGRSA
;
A
#
# COMPACT_ATOMS: atom_id res chain seq x y z
N MET A 1 -13.52 -5.43 29.35
CA MET A 1 -14.61 -4.80 28.58
C MET A 1 -13.94 -3.75 27.69
N LEU A 2 -13.52 -4.15 26.46
CA LEU A 2 -12.79 -3.30 25.52
C LEU A 2 -13.82 -2.63 24.63
N MET A 3 -14.00 -1.32 24.79
CA MET A 3 -14.83 -0.50 23.90
C MET A 3 -14.27 -0.69 22.47
N ARG A 4 -15.08 -1.28 21.57
CA ARG A 4 -14.84 -1.17 20.12
C ARG A 4 -14.93 0.30 19.77
N PRO A 5 -13.95 0.89 19.08
CA PRO A 5 -14.05 2.27 18.64
C PRO A 5 -15.28 2.45 17.76
N HIS A 6 -16.10 3.44 18.08
CA HIS A 6 -17.29 3.80 17.29
C HIS A 6 -16.85 4.17 15.86
N PRO A 7 -17.55 3.78 14.79
CA PRO A 7 -17.15 4.07 13.39
C PRO A 7 -16.87 5.55 13.13
N GLN A 8 -17.48 6.46 13.88
CA GLN A 8 -17.25 7.91 13.77
C GLN A 8 -15.87 8.38 14.28
N GLN A 9 -15.13 7.58 15.06
CA GLN A 9 -13.77 7.92 15.51
C GLN A 9 -12.69 7.60 14.46
N ILE A 10 -13.03 6.86 13.41
CA ILE A 10 -12.11 6.57 12.28
C ILE A 10 -11.89 7.83 11.42
N VAL A 11 -12.79 8.81 11.48
CA VAL A 11 -12.78 10.01 10.60
C VAL A 11 -11.85 11.12 11.11
N ALA A 12 -11.51 11.13 12.40
CA ALA A 12 -10.44 11.99 12.92
C ALA A 12 -9.09 11.23 12.78
N LEU A 13 -8.62 11.05 11.55
CA LEU A 13 -7.31 10.51 11.25
C LEU A 13 -6.22 11.44 11.80
N GLU A 14 -6.01 11.39 13.12
CA GLU A 14 -4.85 12.00 13.74
C GLU A 14 -3.60 11.37 13.12
N ARG A 15 -2.82 12.18 12.46
CA ARG A 15 -1.52 11.78 11.88
C ARG A 15 -0.58 11.44 13.02
N THR A 16 -0.64 10.20 13.47
CA THR A 16 0.26 9.70 14.51
C THR A 16 1.59 9.37 13.83
N SER A 17 2.65 10.09 14.17
CA SER A 17 3.98 9.68 13.72
C SER A 17 4.39 8.37 14.41
N LEU A 18 5.15 7.51 13.71
CA LEU A 18 5.68 6.27 14.29
C LEU A 18 6.42 6.53 15.61
N ARG A 19 7.19 7.62 15.68
CA ARG A 19 7.90 8.01 16.90
C ARG A 19 6.94 8.28 18.07
N ALA A 20 5.86 9.01 17.83
CA ALA A 20 4.87 9.31 18.88
C ALA A 20 4.18 8.02 19.38
N ALA A 21 3.87 7.09 18.48
CA ALA A 21 3.30 5.79 18.85
C ALA A 21 4.28 4.96 19.69
N LEU A 22 5.56 4.89 19.30
CA LEU A 22 6.59 4.17 20.07
C LEU A 22 6.84 4.81 21.44
N TRP A 23 6.88 6.15 21.54
CA TRP A 23 7.01 6.85 22.81
C TRP A 23 5.80 6.61 23.75
N ALA A 24 4.60 6.53 23.20
CA ALA A 24 3.41 6.21 23.98
C ALA A 24 3.46 4.79 24.58
N CYS A 25 4.18 3.85 23.94
CA CYS A 25 4.41 2.50 24.46
C CYS A 25 5.54 2.43 25.51
N ALA A 26 6.32 3.49 25.72
CA ALA A 26 7.53 3.45 26.55
C ALA A 26 7.26 2.96 27.97
N GLY A 27 6.15 3.39 28.60
CA GLY A 27 5.76 2.91 29.92
C GLY A 27 5.46 1.41 29.96
N SER A 28 4.74 0.89 28.97
CA SER A 28 4.42 -0.54 28.87
C SER A 28 5.65 -1.37 28.52
N LEU A 29 6.57 -0.85 27.69
CA LEU A 29 7.88 -1.47 27.42
C LEU A 29 8.75 -1.50 28.69
N GLY A 30 8.74 -0.42 29.48
CA GLY A 30 9.40 -0.36 30.77
C GLY A 30 8.89 -1.44 31.75
N LEU A 31 7.58 -1.69 31.77
CA LEU A 31 7.00 -2.77 32.57
C LEU A 31 7.42 -4.16 32.06
N ALA A 32 7.41 -4.39 30.74
CA ALA A 32 7.91 -5.64 30.16
C ALA A 32 9.40 -5.87 30.46
N PHE A 33 10.19 -4.80 30.43
CA PHE A 33 11.60 -4.82 30.84
C PHE A 33 11.75 -5.14 32.33
N ALA A 34 10.93 -4.58 33.23
CA ALA A 34 10.94 -4.88 34.66
C ALA A 34 10.63 -6.38 34.90
N TYR A 35 9.67 -6.96 34.19
CA TYR A 35 9.42 -8.41 34.25
C TYR A 35 10.64 -9.22 33.76
N SER A 36 11.32 -8.75 32.69
CA SER A 36 12.56 -9.37 32.22
C SER A 36 13.67 -9.30 33.27
N CYS A 37 13.81 -8.18 33.98
CA CYS A 37 14.77 -8.04 35.07
C CYS A 37 14.48 -9.04 36.20
N GLY A 38 13.24 -9.12 36.66
CA GLY A 38 12.84 -10.10 37.68
C GLY A 38 13.09 -11.54 37.23
N TYR A 39 12.70 -11.88 36.00
CA TYR A 39 12.95 -13.20 35.43
C TYR A 39 14.44 -13.56 35.40
N ASN A 40 15.28 -12.68 34.83
CA ASN A 40 16.72 -12.92 34.71
C ASN A 40 17.42 -13.00 36.09
N LEU A 41 16.96 -12.22 37.07
CA LEU A 41 17.46 -12.32 38.44
C LEU A 41 17.15 -13.71 39.07
N LEU A 42 15.92 -14.21 38.86
CA LEU A 42 15.52 -15.53 39.38
C LEU A 42 16.26 -16.70 38.70
N LEU A 43 16.83 -16.49 37.52
CA LEU A 43 17.64 -17.50 36.84
C LEU A 43 18.93 -17.83 37.57
N PHE A 44 19.40 -17.04 38.55
CA PHE A 44 20.48 -17.39 39.43
C PHE A 44 20.09 -18.47 40.47
N GLY A 45 18.80 -18.59 40.80
CA GLY A 45 18.29 -19.48 41.82
C GLY A 45 18.76 -20.91 41.69
N PRO A 46 18.60 -21.58 40.54
CA PRO A 46 19.08 -22.95 40.33
C PRO A 46 20.60 -23.11 40.48
N SER A 47 21.39 -22.09 40.11
CA SER A 47 22.86 -22.14 40.29
C SER A 47 23.25 -22.06 41.78
N ILE A 48 22.58 -21.21 42.55
CA ILE A 48 22.77 -21.07 43.99
C ILE A 48 22.31 -22.34 44.71
N TYR A 49 21.20 -22.91 44.28
CA TYR A 49 20.68 -24.18 44.81
C TYR A 49 21.69 -25.30 44.68
N LEU A 50 22.28 -25.49 43.52
CA LEU A 50 23.30 -26.51 43.31
C LEU A 50 24.52 -26.29 44.21
N LEU A 51 24.95 -25.02 44.35
CA LEU A 51 26.04 -24.67 45.27
C LEU A 51 25.71 -25.07 46.71
N GLN A 52 24.51 -24.73 47.19
CA GLN A 52 24.09 -25.05 48.57
C GLN A 52 23.90 -26.57 48.80
N ILE A 53 23.46 -27.33 47.80
CA ILE A 53 23.36 -28.78 47.89
C ILE A 53 24.74 -29.37 48.19
N TYR A 54 25.76 -29.03 47.40
CA TYR A 54 27.09 -29.59 47.53
C TYR A 54 27.81 -29.12 48.80
N ASP A 55 27.69 -27.86 49.15
CA ASP A 55 28.42 -27.27 50.28
C ASP A 55 27.78 -27.56 51.62
N ARG A 56 26.42 -27.61 51.69
CA ARG A 56 25.71 -27.77 52.96
C ARG A 56 25.02 -29.14 53.11
N VAL A 57 24.18 -29.49 52.12
CA VAL A 57 23.33 -30.69 52.24
C VAL A 57 24.15 -31.97 52.26
N LEU A 58 25.09 -32.11 51.33
CA LEU A 58 25.92 -33.29 51.24
C LEU A 58 26.91 -33.41 52.40
N SER A 59 27.42 -32.30 52.91
CA SER A 59 28.32 -32.28 54.08
C SER A 59 27.59 -32.57 55.37
N SER A 60 26.37 -32.03 55.58
CA SER A 60 25.55 -32.22 56.77
C SER A 60 24.68 -33.48 56.76
N ARG A 61 24.49 -34.14 55.60
CA ARG A 61 23.57 -35.27 55.35
C ARG A 61 22.13 -34.98 55.85
N SER A 62 21.68 -33.70 55.84
CA SER A 62 20.37 -33.30 56.34
C SER A 62 19.32 -33.36 55.21
N ALA A 63 18.36 -34.29 55.33
CA ALA A 63 17.22 -34.39 54.42
C ALA A 63 16.26 -33.17 54.52
N ASP A 64 16.08 -32.63 55.72
CA ASP A 64 15.20 -31.48 55.95
C ASP A 64 15.71 -30.24 55.24
N THR A 65 17.03 -30.00 55.26
CA THR A 65 17.65 -28.89 54.51
C THR A 65 17.47 -29.07 53.03
N LEU A 66 17.57 -30.30 52.49
CA LEU A 66 17.35 -30.61 51.09
C LEU A 66 15.92 -30.26 50.68
N VAL A 67 14.92 -30.72 51.46
CA VAL A 67 13.49 -30.45 51.17
C VAL A 67 13.21 -28.96 51.15
N MET A 68 13.68 -28.22 52.16
CA MET A 68 13.47 -26.77 52.25
C MET A 68 14.11 -26.02 51.07
N LEU A 69 15.34 -26.30 50.70
CA LEU A 69 16.02 -25.71 49.57
C LEU A 69 15.32 -26.05 48.25
N THR A 70 14.85 -27.27 48.10
CA THR A 70 14.11 -27.71 46.89
C THR A 70 12.79 -26.97 46.76
N LEU A 71 12.04 -26.77 47.86
CA LEU A 71 10.80 -25.98 47.85
C LEU A 71 11.06 -24.54 47.50
N ILE A 72 12.12 -23.92 48.01
CA ILE A 72 12.49 -22.53 47.67
C ILE A 72 12.79 -22.41 46.17
N VAL A 73 13.60 -23.32 45.62
CA VAL A 73 13.93 -23.25 44.18
C VAL A 73 12.74 -23.58 43.30
N ALA A 74 11.89 -24.52 43.70
CA ALA A 74 10.63 -24.77 42.99
C ALA A 74 9.76 -23.51 42.93
N LEU A 75 9.64 -22.79 44.05
CA LEU A 75 8.94 -21.52 44.07
C LEU A 75 9.60 -20.49 43.14
N ILE A 76 10.92 -20.34 43.16
CA ILE A 76 11.70 -19.46 42.30
C ILE A 76 11.42 -19.76 40.81
N VAL A 77 11.43 -21.05 40.44
CA VAL A 77 11.17 -21.47 39.05
C VAL A 77 9.74 -21.18 38.64
N VAL A 78 8.75 -21.41 39.50
CA VAL A 78 7.34 -21.11 39.23
C VAL A 78 7.13 -19.60 39.07
N VAL A 79 7.66 -18.77 39.98
CA VAL A 79 7.59 -17.32 39.90
C VAL A 79 8.30 -16.79 38.65
N GLY A 80 9.47 -17.38 38.31
CA GLY A 80 10.19 -17.05 37.08
C GLY A 80 9.36 -17.35 35.84
N GLY A 81 8.71 -18.52 35.77
CA GLY A 81 7.80 -18.87 34.67
C GLY A 81 6.60 -17.91 34.57
N LEU A 82 6.04 -17.49 35.70
CA LEU A 82 4.96 -16.50 35.73
C LEU A 82 5.43 -15.14 35.19
N LEU A 83 6.61 -14.67 35.61
CA LEU A 83 7.18 -13.40 35.10
C LEU A 83 7.44 -13.46 33.60
N ASP A 84 7.94 -14.58 33.05
CA ASP A 84 8.12 -14.76 31.61
C ASP A 84 6.76 -14.73 30.86
N ALA A 85 5.74 -15.39 31.42
CA ALA A 85 4.39 -15.35 30.85
C ALA A 85 3.79 -13.94 30.88
N LEU A 86 3.94 -13.20 31.97
CA LEU A 86 3.49 -11.80 32.09
C LEU A 86 4.24 -10.89 31.12
N ARG A 87 5.55 -11.07 30.96
CA ARG A 87 6.37 -10.36 29.98
C ARG A 87 5.85 -10.56 28.57
N ARG A 88 5.59 -11.80 28.15
CA ARG A 88 5.05 -12.12 26.81
C ARG A 88 3.65 -11.56 26.63
N ALA A 89 2.79 -11.65 27.64
CA ALA A 89 1.45 -11.07 27.60
C ALA A 89 1.48 -9.53 27.47
N ALA A 90 2.43 -8.86 28.16
CA ALA A 90 2.61 -7.42 28.03
C ALA A 90 3.06 -7.03 26.62
N LEU A 91 4.03 -7.74 26.04
CA LEU A 91 4.49 -7.51 24.68
C LEU A 91 3.38 -7.76 23.64
N GLY A 92 2.56 -8.80 23.82
CA GLY A 92 1.40 -9.05 22.96
C GLY A 92 0.38 -7.91 22.99
N ARG A 93 0.11 -7.34 24.18
CA ARG A 93 -0.77 -6.16 24.32
C ARG A 93 -0.18 -4.92 23.65
N ILE A 94 1.13 -4.70 23.77
CA ILE A 94 1.83 -3.61 23.10
C ILE A 94 1.74 -3.76 21.58
N GLY A 95 1.98 -4.97 21.05
CA GLY A 95 1.88 -5.27 19.63
C GLY A 95 0.50 -4.98 19.07
N GLY A 96 -0.56 -5.47 19.74
CA GLY A 96 -1.95 -5.20 19.36
C GLY A 96 -2.31 -3.71 19.40
N TRP A 97 -1.95 -3.01 20.49
CA TRP A 97 -2.20 -1.58 20.61
C TRP A 97 -1.47 -0.77 19.53
N LEU A 98 -0.22 -1.13 19.22
CA LEU A 98 0.57 -0.47 18.19
C LEU A 98 -0.05 -0.65 16.81
N GLU A 99 -0.55 -1.85 16.50
CA GLU A 99 -1.27 -2.14 15.28
C GLU A 99 -2.53 -1.31 15.16
N ASP A 100 -3.38 -1.29 16.20
CA ASP A 100 -4.64 -0.54 16.22
C ASP A 100 -4.40 0.98 16.04
N ARG A 101 -3.28 1.49 16.56
CA ARG A 101 -2.94 2.92 16.47
C ARG A 101 -2.31 3.30 15.12
N LEU A 102 -1.46 2.44 14.54
CA LEU A 102 -0.76 2.72 13.28
C LEU A 102 -1.59 2.41 12.04
N ARG A 103 -2.45 1.40 12.09
CA ARG A 103 -3.25 0.96 10.94
C ARG A 103 -4.09 2.08 10.30
N PRO A 104 -4.87 2.89 11.06
CA PRO A 104 -5.60 4.01 10.49
C PRO A 104 -4.70 5.08 9.89
N ALA A 105 -3.58 5.40 10.55
CA ALA A 105 -2.63 6.41 10.09
C ALA A 105 -1.93 5.99 8.78
N VAL A 106 -1.54 4.72 8.67
CA VAL A 106 -0.96 4.16 7.44
C VAL A 106 -2.01 4.13 6.33
N LEU A 107 -3.24 3.71 6.63
CA LEU A 107 -4.33 3.72 5.65
C LEU A 107 -4.59 5.13 5.10
N ALA A 108 -4.60 6.14 5.97
CA ALA A 108 -4.72 7.54 5.55
C ALA A 108 -3.56 7.98 4.66
N ALA A 109 -2.32 7.60 5.01
CA ALA A 109 -1.15 7.88 4.20
C ALA A 109 -1.19 7.17 2.83
N CYS A 110 -1.72 5.96 2.77
CA CYS A 110 -1.93 5.22 1.52
C CYS A 110 -2.94 5.91 0.59
N PHE A 111 -3.98 6.53 1.16
CA PHE A 111 -4.98 7.27 0.39
C PHE A 111 -4.57 8.72 0.08
N ASP A 112 -3.52 9.24 0.71
CA ASP A 112 -3.01 10.56 0.39
C ASP A 112 -2.27 10.54 -0.96
N TYR A 113 -3.01 10.82 -2.05
CA TYR A 113 -2.50 10.83 -3.42
C TYR A 113 -1.35 11.83 -3.66
N ARG A 114 -1.12 12.76 -2.74
CA ARG A 114 0.03 13.67 -2.79
C ARG A 114 1.34 12.98 -2.46
N SER A 115 1.29 11.87 -1.74
CA SER A 115 2.41 10.95 -1.61
C SER A 115 2.50 10.18 -2.93
N ARG A 116 3.49 10.49 -3.76
CA ARG A 116 3.80 9.80 -5.03
C ARG A 116 4.20 8.33 -4.86
N ALA A 117 3.68 7.67 -3.85
CA ALA A 117 3.96 6.28 -3.57
C ALA A 117 3.21 5.41 -4.60
N ASP A 118 3.95 4.54 -5.24
CA ASP A 118 3.41 3.44 -6.03
C ASP A 118 2.35 2.69 -5.18
N PRO A 119 1.15 2.37 -5.71
CA PRO A 119 0.14 1.59 -4.99
C PRO A 119 0.70 0.31 -4.35
N ALA A 120 1.71 -0.32 -4.96
CA ALA A 120 2.41 -1.47 -4.41
C ALA A 120 3.14 -1.13 -3.10
N VAL A 121 3.78 0.02 -3.02
CA VAL A 121 4.49 0.50 -1.81
C VAL A 121 3.50 0.82 -0.70
N ALA A 122 2.35 1.40 -1.04
CA ALA A 122 1.28 1.68 -0.08
C ALA A 122 0.70 0.38 0.53
N ALA A 123 0.41 -0.63 -0.31
CA ALA A 123 -0.05 -1.94 0.15
C ALA A 123 1.01 -2.66 0.99
N GLU A 124 2.30 -2.49 0.69
CA GLU A 124 3.40 -3.01 1.49
C GLU A 124 3.45 -2.33 2.86
N ALA A 125 3.32 -1.00 2.94
CA ALA A 125 3.29 -0.27 4.19
C ALA A 125 2.14 -0.72 5.13
N TYR A 126 0.98 -1.05 4.56
CA TYR A 126 -0.14 -1.60 5.34
C TYR A 126 0.17 -2.99 5.94
N ARG A 127 0.86 -3.86 5.19
CA ARG A 127 1.35 -5.17 5.70
C ARG A 127 2.47 -5.02 6.71
N ASP A 128 3.30 -4.00 6.58
CA ASP A 128 4.41 -3.72 7.49
C ASP A 128 3.94 -3.47 8.93
N VAL A 129 2.74 -2.91 9.14
CA VAL A 129 2.16 -2.75 10.49
C VAL A 129 1.96 -4.11 11.16
N THR A 130 1.41 -5.09 10.44
CA THR A 130 1.25 -6.46 10.96
C THR A 130 2.60 -7.14 11.21
N SER A 131 3.59 -6.91 10.34
CA SER A 131 4.95 -7.43 10.52
C SER A 131 5.62 -6.86 11.77
N LEU A 132 5.41 -5.57 12.07
CA LEU A 132 5.92 -4.94 13.29
C LEU A 132 5.27 -5.55 14.55
N ARG A 133 3.97 -5.78 14.54
CA ARG A 133 3.26 -6.50 15.60
C ARG A 133 3.87 -7.88 15.81
N GLN A 134 4.00 -8.67 14.74
CA GLN A 134 4.57 -10.03 14.80
C GLN A 134 5.97 -10.04 15.39
N PHE A 135 6.80 -9.05 15.10
CA PHE A 135 8.11 -8.91 15.72
C PHE A 135 8.01 -8.69 17.24
N VAL A 136 7.14 -7.76 17.68
CA VAL A 136 6.96 -7.47 19.12
C VAL A 136 6.45 -8.72 19.88
N GLU A 137 5.56 -9.50 19.28
CA GLU A 137 5.01 -10.74 19.85
C GLU A 137 5.97 -11.93 19.76
N SER A 138 7.00 -11.86 18.90
CA SER A 138 7.94 -12.96 18.69
C SER A 138 8.88 -13.15 19.87
N SER A 139 9.54 -14.33 19.92
CA SER A 139 10.59 -14.61 20.90
C SER A 139 11.84 -13.73 20.74
N ALA A 140 12.02 -13.06 19.60
CA ALA A 140 13.17 -12.20 19.35
C ALA A 140 13.13 -10.91 20.20
N CYS A 141 11.94 -10.34 20.45
CA CYS A 141 11.81 -9.12 21.23
C CYS A 141 12.23 -9.26 22.70
N PRO A 142 11.77 -10.28 23.48
CA PRO A 142 12.26 -10.53 24.83
C PRO A 142 13.78 -10.75 24.91
N MET A 143 14.36 -11.40 23.91
CA MET A 143 15.81 -11.67 23.88
C MET A 143 16.67 -10.42 23.83
N LEU A 144 16.15 -9.31 23.26
CA LEU A 144 16.84 -8.02 23.30
C LEU A 144 16.98 -7.49 24.74
N PHE A 145 15.97 -7.72 25.59
CA PHE A 145 16.03 -7.36 27.01
C PHE A 145 16.99 -8.30 27.77
N ASP A 146 16.97 -9.59 27.43
CA ASP A 146 17.82 -10.59 28.08
C ASP A 146 19.30 -10.39 27.71
N LEU A 147 19.61 -9.85 26.52
CA LEU A 147 20.98 -9.55 26.09
C LEU A 147 21.70 -8.56 27.04
N LEU A 148 20.95 -7.63 27.65
CA LEU A 148 21.50 -6.68 28.63
C LEU A 148 22.01 -7.37 29.91
N TRP A 149 21.57 -8.61 30.16
CA TRP A 149 21.97 -9.41 31.32
C TRP A 149 23.21 -10.30 31.05
N ALA A 150 23.57 -10.51 29.78
CA ALA A 150 24.75 -11.32 29.43
C ALA A 150 26.05 -10.78 30.08
N PRO A 151 26.35 -9.48 30.11
CA PRO A 151 27.52 -8.95 30.84
C PRO A 151 27.46 -9.18 32.34
N LEU A 152 26.25 -9.16 32.94
CA LEU A 152 26.08 -9.42 34.36
C LEU A 152 26.38 -10.89 34.69
N PHE A 153 25.83 -11.85 33.94
CA PHE A 153 26.11 -13.26 34.11
C PHE A 153 27.61 -13.55 33.90
N LEU A 154 28.23 -12.92 32.91
CA LEU A 154 29.66 -13.01 32.67
C LEU A 154 30.45 -12.41 33.83
N GLY A 155 30.05 -11.26 34.37
CA GLY A 155 30.67 -10.64 35.56
C GLY A 155 30.61 -11.53 36.80
N VAL A 156 29.47 -12.19 37.04
CA VAL A 156 29.35 -13.17 38.13
C VAL A 156 30.34 -14.34 37.93
N LEU A 157 30.51 -14.82 36.70
CA LEU A 157 31.46 -15.90 36.40
C LEU A 157 32.92 -15.47 36.64
N PHE A 158 33.28 -14.22 36.35
CA PHE A 158 34.58 -13.62 36.70
C PHE A 158 34.76 -13.47 38.22
N LEU A 159 33.73 -13.14 38.96
CA LEU A 159 33.76 -13.10 40.43
C LEU A 159 33.96 -14.46 41.06
N VAL A 160 33.41 -15.52 40.45
CA VAL A 160 33.63 -16.88 40.90
C VAL A 160 35.09 -17.27 40.70
N HIS A 161 35.62 -17.11 39.47
CA HIS A 161 37.05 -17.26 39.20
C HIS A 161 37.42 -16.63 37.82
N PRO A 162 38.53 -15.88 37.73
CA PRO A 162 38.92 -15.22 36.46
C PRO A 162 39.10 -16.18 35.28
N LEU A 163 39.62 -17.39 35.51
CA LEU A 163 39.78 -18.40 34.46
C LEU A 163 38.44 -18.81 33.84
N LEU A 164 37.40 -18.98 34.65
CA LEU A 164 36.07 -19.36 34.16
C LEU A 164 35.44 -18.21 33.36
N GLY A 165 35.59 -16.97 33.85
CA GLY A 165 35.16 -15.77 33.16
C GLY A 165 35.85 -15.58 31.81
N THR A 166 37.17 -15.81 31.74
CA THR A 166 37.92 -15.67 30.47
C THR A 166 37.50 -16.71 29.42
N ILE A 167 37.29 -17.97 29.83
CA ILE A 167 36.78 -19.04 28.93
C ILE A 167 35.38 -18.66 28.41
N ALA A 168 34.49 -18.17 29.28
CA ALA A 168 33.17 -17.75 28.89
C ALA A 168 33.17 -16.55 27.94
N ALA A 169 34.02 -15.55 28.23
CA ALA A 169 34.16 -14.37 27.36
C ALA A 169 34.72 -14.74 25.98
N ALA A 170 35.76 -15.59 25.93
CA ALA A 170 36.34 -16.08 24.69
C ALA A 170 35.31 -16.88 23.87
N SER A 171 34.53 -17.74 24.54
CA SER A 171 33.46 -18.54 23.91
C SER A 171 32.33 -17.64 23.36
N ALA A 172 31.91 -16.62 24.12
CA ALA A 172 30.90 -15.65 23.71
C ALA A 172 31.37 -14.86 22.48
N LEU A 173 32.63 -14.37 22.49
CA LEU A 173 33.22 -13.63 21.38
C LEU A 173 33.35 -14.49 20.12
N LEU A 174 33.77 -15.77 20.28
CA LEU A 174 33.91 -16.72 19.17
C LEU A 174 32.54 -17.02 18.54
N LEU A 175 31.52 -17.31 19.35
CA LEU A 175 30.15 -17.55 18.85
C LEU A 175 29.55 -16.32 18.20
N PHE A 176 29.77 -15.15 18.76
CA PHE A 176 29.33 -13.88 18.15
C PHE A 176 30.03 -13.63 16.81
N GLY A 177 31.35 -13.83 16.74
CA GLY A 177 32.09 -13.72 15.49
C GLY A 177 31.64 -14.70 14.42
N LEU A 178 31.33 -15.95 14.81
CA LEU A 178 30.79 -16.96 13.91
C LEU A 178 29.41 -16.58 13.38
N ALA A 179 28.57 -15.99 14.23
CA ALA A 179 27.24 -15.53 13.83
C ALA A 179 27.32 -14.34 12.86
N LEU A 180 28.20 -13.38 13.15
CA LEU A 180 28.45 -12.23 12.26
C LEU A 180 28.95 -12.68 10.88
N ALA A 181 29.90 -13.64 10.87
CA ALA A 181 30.37 -14.26 9.63
C ALA A 181 29.22 -14.95 8.87
N GLY A 182 28.35 -15.66 9.59
CA GLY A 182 27.15 -16.30 9.03
C GLY A 182 26.21 -15.29 8.35
N GLU A 183 25.94 -14.16 9.00
CA GLU A 183 25.09 -13.10 8.44
C GLU A 183 25.70 -12.52 7.16
N LEU A 184 26.97 -12.13 7.20
CA LEU A 184 27.66 -11.57 6.04
C LEU A 184 27.68 -12.52 4.83
N ILE A 185 27.82 -13.83 5.10
CA ILE A 185 27.86 -14.86 4.06
C ILE A 185 26.45 -15.14 3.48
N THR A 186 25.38 -14.95 4.26
CA THR A 186 24.00 -15.27 3.85
C THR A 186 23.22 -14.06 3.36
N GLU A 187 23.67 -12.83 3.58
CA GLU A 187 22.97 -11.59 3.19
C GLU A 187 22.69 -11.53 1.68
N GLY A 188 23.69 -11.76 0.85
CA GLY A 188 23.55 -11.72 -0.61
C GLY A 188 22.51 -12.73 -1.16
N PRO A 189 22.61 -14.02 -0.84
CA PRO A 189 21.60 -15.02 -1.22
C PRO A 189 20.20 -14.72 -0.69
N ASN A 190 20.06 -14.23 0.53
CA ASN A 190 18.76 -13.83 1.09
C ASN A 190 18.13 -12.66 0.34
N ALA A 191 18.92 -11.64 -0.05
CA ALA A 191 18.46 -10.52 -0.86
C ALA A 191 18.01 -10.99 -2.26
N GLN A 192 18.77 -11.89 -2.90
CA GLN A 192 18.41 -12.49 -4.19
C GLN A 192 17.12 -13.31 -4.09
N TYR A 193 16.94 -14.10 -3.03
CA TYR A 193 15.71 -14.82 -2.74
C TYR A 193 14.51 -13.89 -2.66
N GLY A 194 14.61 -12.82 -1.86
CA GLY A 194 13.52 -11.83 -1.70
C GLY A 194 13.14 -11.18 -3.03
N ALA A 195 14.13 -10.75 -3.82
CA ALA A 195 13.91 -10.13 -5.12
C ALA A 195 13.29 -11.09 -6.15
N ALA A 196 13.74 -12.34 -6.21
CA ALA A 196 13.20 -13.34 -7.13
C ALA A 196 11.77 -13.75 -6.76
N LEU A 197 11.49 -13.88 -5.46
CA LEU A 197 10.16 -14.18 -4.95
C LEU A 197 9.17 -13.05 -5.25
N ALA A 198 9.56 -11.80 -5.04
CA ALA A 198 8.74 -10.63 -5.36
C ALA A 198 8.41 -10.56 -6.87
N ARG A 199 9.38 -10.84 -7.76
CA ARG A 199 9.14 -10.92 -9.20
C ARG A 199 8.17 -12.04 -9.57
N SER A 200 8.32 -13.23 -8.96
CA SER A 200 7.42 -14.36 -9.20
C SER A 200 5.97 -14.02 -8.83
N TYR A 201 5.75 -13.44 -7.65
CA TYR A 201 4.42 -13.00 -7.22
C TYR A 201 3.85 -11.87 -8.08
N GLY A 202 4.68 -10.90 -8.47
CA GLY A 202 4.26 -9.82 -9.36
C GLY A 202 3.80 -10.33 -10.73
N ARG A 203 4.55 -11.27 -11.33
CA ARG A 203 4.15 -11.91 -12.59
C ARG A 203 2.90 -12.77 -12.44
N LEU A 204 2.77 -13.51 -11.35
CA LEU A 204 1.56 -14.29 -11.07
C LEU A 204 0.33 -13.39 -10.98
N SER A 205 0.41 -12.32 -10.20
CA SER A 205 -0.68 -11.35 -10.04
C SER A 205 -1.08 -10.71 -11.38
N ALA A 206 -0.09 -10.25 -12.17
CA ALA A 206 -0.34 -9.70 -13.50
C ALA A 206 -0.96 -10.74 -14.46
N SER A 207 -0.53 -12.02 -14.39
CA SER A 207 -1.10 -13.10 -15.20
C SER A 207 -2.54 -13.42 -14.81
N MET A 208 -2.85 -13.41 -13.50
CA MET A 208 -4.22 -13.65 -13.01
C MET A 208 -5.16 -12.50 -13.41
N GLY A 209 -4.71 -11.26 -13.38
CA GLY A 209 -5.49 -10.11 -13.87
C GLY A 209 -5.83 -10.21 -15.37
N ASN A 210 -5.00 -10.91 -16.15
CA ASN A 210 -5.18 -11.07 -17.59
C ASN A 210 -5.49 -12.52 -18.02
N ILE A 211 -6.06 -13.34 -17.14
CA ILE A 211 -6.27 -14.78 -17.36
C ILE A 211 -7.07 -15.09 -18.64
N HIS A 212 -8.07 -14.25 -18.96
CA HIS A 212 -8.88 -14.43 -20.15
C HIS A 212 -8.07 -14.26 -21.43
N VAL A 213 -7.16 -13.28 -21.48
CA VAL A 213 -6.26 -13.04 -22.62
C VAL A 213 -5.28 -14.20 -22.76
N ILE A 214 -4.65 -14.59 -21.63
CA ILE A 214 -3.69 -15.71 -21.60
C ILE A 214 -4.32 -16.99 -22.13
N ARG A 215 -5.58 -17.29 -21.76
CA ARG A 215 -6.32 -18.45 -22.25
C ARG A 215 -6.70 -18.31 -23.71
N ALA A 216 -7.24 -17.17 -24.13
CA ALA A 216 -7.72 -16.95 -25.49
C ALA A 216 -6.62 -17.06 -26.54
N ILE A 217 -5.39 -16.63 -26.21
CA ILE A 217 -4.25 -16.62 -27.14
C ILE A 217 -3.30 -17.81 -26.90
N GLY A 218 -3.61 -18.70 -25.96
CA GLY A 218 -2.78 -19.90 -25.70
C GLY A 218 -1.45 -19.59 -25.00
N MET A 219 -1.32 -18.47 -24.26
CA MET A 219 -0.08 -18.05 -23.60
C MET A 219 0.21 -18.77 -22.27
N MET A 220 -0.61 -19.76 -21.88
CA MET A 220 -0.54 -20.41 -20.57
C MET A 220 0.85 -21.01 -20.27
N GLU A 221 1.43 -21.74 -21.25
CA GLU A 221 2.75 -22.35 -21.07
C GLU A 221 3.86 -21.31 -20.92
N GLY A 222 3.80 -20.23 -21.73
CA GLY A 222 4.77 -19.14 -21.67
C GLY A 222 4.73 -18.42 -20.33
N ALA A 223 3.54 -18.07 -19.85
CA ALA A 223 3.34 -17.42 -18.55
C ALA A 223 3.80 -18.33 -17.38
N ALA A 224 3.40 -19.60 -17.40
CA ALA A 224 3.83 -20.58 -16.40
C ALA A 224 5.35 -20.77 -16.40
N ARG A 225 5.99 -20.82 -17.56
CA ARG A 225 7.45 -20.94 -17.69
C ARG A 225 8.17 -19.77 -17.04
N LEU A 226 7.72 -18.54 -17.29
CA LEU A 226 8.33 -17.34 -16.73
C LEU A 226 8.18 -17.27 -15.19
N ILE A 227 6.99 -17.59 -14.67
CA ILE A 227 6.73 -17.64 -13.22
C ILE A 227 7.60 -18.73 -12.58
N TYR A 228 7.70 -19.90 -13.23
CA TYR A 228 8.46 -21.02 -12.71
C TYR A 228 9.99 -20.77 -12.76
N GLN A 229 10.49 -20.01 -13.73
CA GLN A 229 11.89 -19.59 -13.78
C GLN A 229 12.25 -18.71 -12.57
N ASP A 230 11.41 -17.71 -12.23
CA ASP A 230 11.62 -16.87 -11.04
C ASP A 230 11.51 -17.68 -9.76
N ALA A 231 10.54 -18.58 -9.67
CA ALA A 231 10.38 -19.46 -8.52
C ALA A 231 11.59 -20.40 -8.33
N ARG A 232 12.17 -20.93 -9.42
CA ARG A 232 13.41 -21.70 -9.38
C ARG A 232 14.60 -20.86 -8.93
N ALA A 233 14.72 -19.63 -9.45
CA ALA A 233 15.78 -18.71 -9.02
C ALA A 233 15.66 -18.38 -7.52
N ALA A 234 14.45 -18.15 -7.02
CA ALA A 234 14.18 -17.97 -5.61
C ALA A 234 14.60 -19.20 -4.79
N ARG A 235 14.19 -20.40 -5.22
CA ARG A 235 14.55 -21.65 -4.53
C ARG A 235 16.05 -21.86 -4.49
N SER A 236 16.76 -21.68 -5.60
CA SER A 236 18.23 -21.88 -5.65
C SER A 236 18.98 -20.89 -4.74
N ALA A 237 18.50 -19.64 -4.67
CA ALA A 237 19.04 -18.64 -3.75
C ALA A 237 18.80 -19.02 -2.28
N LEU A 238 17.57 -19.51 -1.96
CA LEU A 238 17.23 -19.99 -0.62
C LEU A 238 18.08 -21.21 -0.22
N ASP A 239 18.21 -22.22 -1.12
CA ASP A 239 19.02 -23.41 -0.88
C ASP A 239 20.50 -23.01 -0.63
N THR A 240 21.01 -22.02 -1.35
CA THR A 240 22.36 -21.48 -1.14
C THR A 240 22.50 -20.82 0.22
N ALA A 241 21.51 -19.99 0.62
CA ALA A 241 21.48 -19.35 1.94
C ALA A 241 21.42 -20.39 3.06
N GLN A 242 20.55 -21.41 2.92
CA GLN A 242 20.40 -22.48 3.90
C GLN A 242 21.66 -23.31 4.05
N ARG A 243 22.29 -23.74 2.96
CA ARG A 243 23.56 -24.50 3.02
C ARG A 243 24.66 -23.70 3.72
N ARG A 244 24.79 -22.41 3.44
CA ARG A 244 25.76 -21.56 4.13
C ARG A 244 25.46 -21.44 5.62
N ASN A 245 24.19 -21.27 5.99
CA ASN A 245 23.76 -21.23 7.38
C ASN A 245 23.98 -22.58 8.09
N GLU A 246 23.76 -23.70 7.42
CA GLU A 246 24.04 -25.05 7.95
C GLU A 246 25.51 -25.24 8.30
N ILE A 247 26.44 -24.73 7.46
CA ILE A 247 27.87 -24.76 7.75
C ILE A 247 28.19 -23.99 9.05
N VAL A 248 27.60 -22.79 9.21
CA VAL A 248 27.77 -21.99 10.42
C VAL A 248 27.25 -22.73 11.65
N MET A 249 26.08 -23.35 11.53
CA MET A 249 25.48 -24.15 12.61
C MET A 249 26.28 -25.43 12.91
N LEU A 250 26.85 -26.08 11.88
CA LEU A 250 27.69 -27.25 12.01
C LEU A 250 28.93 -26.97 12.87
N VAL A 251 29.49 -25.74 12.75
CA VAL A 251 30.65 -25.32 13.56
C VAL A 251 30.20 -24.79 14.92
N GLY A 252 29.12 -24.04 14.99
CA GLY A 252 28.67 -23.36 16.21
C GLY A 252 28.27 -24.32 17.34
N LYS A 253 27.53 -25.39 17.02
CA LYS A 253 27.09 -26.36 18.01
C LYS A 253 28.25 -27.12 18.71
N PRO A 254 29.24 -27.67 17.99
CA PRO A 254 30.40 -28.27 18.60
C PRO A 254 31.26 -27.29 19.40
N VAL A 255 31.45 -26.06 18.91
CA VAL A 255 32.18 -25.00 19.63
C VAL A 255 31.54 -24.73 20.98
N ARG A 256 30.21 -24.61 21.03
CA ARG A 256 29.47 -24.46 22.29
C ARG A 256 29.65 -25.65 23.22
N ALA A 257 29.51 -26.87 22.69
CA ALA A 257 29.66 -28.09 23.48
C ALA A 257 31.09 -28.23 24.06
N LEU A 258 32.12 -27.94 23.24
CA LEU A 258 33.50 -27.91 23.68
C LEU A 258 33.76 -26.85 24.75
N ALA A 259 33.22 -25.64 24.56
CA ALA A 259 33.31 -24.58 25.56
C ALA A 259 32.68 -24.99 26.91
N GLN A 260 31.52 -25.67 26.86
CA GLN A 260 30.87 -26.23 28.05
C GLN A 260 31.77 -27.24 28.77
N VAL A 261 32.38 -28.16 28.01
CA VAL A 261 33.32 -29.15 28.56
C VAL A 261 34.58 -28.48 29.14
N LEU A 262 35.11 -27.45 28.44
CA LEU A 262 36.27 -26.70 28.92
C LEU A 262 35.99 -25.96 30.23
N VAL A 263 34.81 -25.34 30.39
CA VAL A 263 34.42 -24.69 31.65
C VAL A 263 34.29 -25.70 32.77
N MET A 264 33.68 -26.87 32.51
CA MET A 264 33.59 -27.96 33.51
C MET A 264 34.98 -28.48 33.87
N GLY A 265 35.85 -28.73 32.90
CA GLY A 265 37.23 -29.17 33.12
C GLY A 265 38.07 -28.17 33.90
N ALA A 266 37.95 -26.89 33.56
CA ALA A 266 38.62 -25.80 34.28
C ALA A 266 38.13 -25.69 35.73
N ALA A 267 36.82 -25.81 35.95
CA ALA A 267 36.25 -25.81 37.29
C ALA A 267 36.71 -27.03 38.11
N ALA A 268 36.77 -28.23 37.49
CA ALA A 268 37.32 -29.42 38.13
C ALA A 268 38.82 -29.28 38.46
N TRP A 269 39.60 -28.66 37.58
CA TRP A 269 41.00 -28.39 37.83
C TRP A 269 41.22 -27.47 39.05
N LEU A 270 40.39 -26.41 39.19
CA LEU A 270 40.40 -25.52 40.35
C LEU A 270 40.05 -26.25 41.65
N VAL A 271 39.14 -27.21 41.62
CA VAL A 271 38.81 -28.06 42.77
C VAL A 271 40.01 -28.95 43.16
N LEU A 272 40.71 -29.52 42.18
CA LEU A 272 41.89 -30.33 42.43
C LEU A 272 43.03 -29.57 43.10
N GLN A 273 43.16 -28.28 42.78
CA GLN A 273 44.16 -27.41 43.45
C GLN A 273 43.72 -26.96 44.86
N ARG A 274 42.58 -27.43 45.34
CA ARG A 274 41.95 -27.07 46.64
C ARG A 274 41.59 -25.60 46.80
N ASP A 275 41.51 -24.86 45.69
CA ASP A 275 41.15 -23.45 45.72
C ASP A 275 39.65 -23.24 45.90
N ARG A 276 38.81 -24.23 45.56
CA ARG A 276 37.34 -24.12 45.56
C ARG A 276 36.65 -25.43 45.89
N SER A 277 35.37 -25.30 46.31
CA SER A 277 34.48 -26.42 46.60
C SER A 277 34.06 -27.19 45.32
N PRO A 278 33.83 -28.53 45.37
CA PRO A 278 33.31 -29.30 44.24
C PRO A 278 31.99 -28.79 43.65
N ALA A 279 31.20 -28.05 44.40
CA ALA A 279 29.96 -27.41 43.96
C ALA A 279 30.17 -26.46 42.78
N ILE A 280 31.38 -25.88 42.65
CA ILE A 280 31.68 -24.90 41.60
C ILE A 280 31.59 -25.49 40.19
N ILE A 281 31.84 -26.81 40.01
CA ILE A 281 31.79 -27.48 38.72
C ILE A 281 30.39 -27.35 38.12
N PHE A 282 29.36 -27.62 38.90
CA PHE A 282 27.98 -27.57 38.45
C PHE A 282 27.45 -26.14 38.36
N ALA A 283 27.77 -25.30 39.36
CA ALA A 283 27.35 -23.89 39.37
C ALA A 283 27.96 -23.11 38.19
N ALA A 284 29.26 -23.29 37.92
CA ALA A 284 29.92 -22.65 36.79
C ALA A 284 29.36 -23.12 35.43
N SER A 285 29.10 -24.44 35.31
CA SER A 285 28.49 -24.99 34.09
C SER A 285 27.11 -24.40 33.80
N LEU A 286 26.26 -24.26 34.84
CA LEU A 286 24.94 -23.69 34.71
C LEU A 286 24.99 -22.17 34.39
N LEU A 287 25.85 -21.42 35.11
CA LEU A 287 26.08 -20.00 34.86
C LEU A 287 26.64 -19.75 33.47
N PHE A 288 27.56 -20.59 32.99
CA PHE A 288 28.08 -20.51 31.62
C PHE A 288 26.95 -20.62 30.58
N GLY A 289 26.05 -21.61 30.73
CA GLY A 289 24.89 -21.74 29.86
C GLY A 289 23.97 -20.52 29.89
N ARG A 290 23.80 -19.90 31.07
CA ARG A 290 23.02 -18.65 31.21
C ARG A 290 23.71 -17.44 30.60
N THR A 291 25.02 -17.38 30.58
CA THR A 291 25.81 -16.32 29.93
C THR A 291 25.66 -16.38 28.41
N LEU A 292 25.67 -17.58 27.82
CA LEU A 292 25.60 -17.76 26.37
C LEU A 292 24.17 -17.67 25.82
N ALA A 293 23.15 -18.07 26.56
CA ALA A 293 21.78 -18.15 26.09
C ALA A 293 21.22 -16.81 25.50
N PRO A 294 21.43 -15.64 26.13
CA PRO A 294 21.00 -14.37 25.56
C PRO A 294 21.73 -14.00 24.26
N ILE A 295 23.02 -14.35 24.16
CA ILE A 295 23.85 -14.10 22.97
C ILE A 295 23.36 -14.97 21.82
N GLU A 296 23.15 -16.25 22.05
CA GLU A 296 22.58 -17.17 21.05
C GLU A 296 21.18 -16.76 20.62
N GLY A 297 20.36 -16.32 21.57
CA GLY A 297 19.04 -15.80 21.30
C GLY A 297 19.07 -14.54 20.43
N ALA A 298 19.96 -13.59 20.73
CA ALA A 298 20.14 -12.39 19.93
C ALA A 298 20.59 -12.73 18.50
N ILE A 299 21.48 -13.69 18.33
CA ILE A 299 21.92 -14.21 17.03
C ILE A 299 20.74 -14.81 16.26
N ALA A 300 19.97 -15.69 16.89
CA ALA A 300 18.80 -16.32 16.28
C ALA A 300 17.72 -15.31 15.91
N GLY A 301 17.53 -14.26 16.73
CA GLY A 301 16.55 -13.19 16.54
C GLY A 301 17.03 -12.05 15.64
N TRP A 302 18.32 -12.00 15.27
CA TRP A 302 18.91 -10.86 14.54
C TRP A 302 18.20 -10.54 13.24
N LYS A 303 17.87 -11.57 12.45
CA LYS A 303 17.14 -11.40 11.17
C LYS A 303 15.77 -10.78 11.38
N ALA A 304 15.03 -11.22 12.40
CA ALA A 304 13.73 -10.64 12.74
C ALA A 304 13.87 -9.17 13.19
N PHE A 305 14.91 -8.87 13.96
CA PHE A 305 15.22 -7.49 14.37
C PHE A 305 15.60 -6.60 13.18
N ALA A 306 16.48 -7.05 12.29
CA ALA A 306 16.87 -6.32 11.10
C ALA A 306 15.67 -6.04 10.18
N MET A 307 14.78 -7.04 9.99
CA MET A 307 13.52 -6.86 9.27
C MET A 307 12.61 -5.84 9.94
N ALA A 308 12.44 -5.90 11.26
CA ALA A 308 11.63 -4.94 11.99
C ALA A 308 12.18 -3.51 11.86
N LEU A 309 13.50 -3.34 11.87
CA LEU A 309 14.14 -2.05 11.66
C LEU A 309 13.89 -1.50 10.24
N ALA A 310 13.96 -2.37 9.23
CA ALA A 310 13.63 -2.00 7.84
C ALA A 310 12.15 -1.59 7.71
N VAL A 311 11.24 -2.35 8.33
CA VAL A 311 9.81 -2.03 8.44
C VAL A 311 9.60 -0.67 9.12
N CYS A 312 10.26 -0.41 10.24
CA CYS A 312 10.18 0.90 10.92
C CYS A 312 10.65 2.06 10.03
N ARG A 313 11.72 1.86 9.24
CA ARG A 313 12.20 2.88 8.29
C ARG A 313 11.18 3.14 7.18
N ARG A 314 10.60 2.11 6.58
CA ARG A 314 9.53 2.25 5.56
C ARG A 314 8.29 2.91 6.13
N LEU A 315 7.82 2.47 7.30
CA LEU A 315 6.68 3.09 7.98
C LEU A 315 6.96 4.56 8.35
N SER A 316 8.18 4.88 8.79
CA SER A 316 8.54 6.27 9.09
C SER A 316 8.51 7.14 7.84
N SER A 317 8.97 6.65 6.68
CA SER A 317 8.91 7.39 5.41
C SER A 317 7.46 7.54 4.92
N ALA A 318 6.64 6.49 5.04
CA ALA A 318 5.23 6.53 4.66
C ALA A 318 4.40 7.47 5.54
N LEU A 319 4.71 7.53 6.84
CA LEU A 319 4.02 8.39 7.82
C LEU A 319 4.63 9.80 7.94
N THR A 320 5.71 10.10 7.20
CA THR A 320 6.27 11.45 7.18
C THR A 320 5.26 12.38 6.51
N PRO A 321 4.83 13.47 7.16
CA PRO A 321 3.86 14.38 6.58
C PRO A 321 4.44 14.93 5.26
N GLY A 322 3.82 14.66 4.14
CA GLY A 322 3.92 15.52 2.96
C GLY A 322 3.53 16.94 3.37
N ALA A 323 3.82 17.95 2.54
CA ALA A 323 3.54 19.35 2.83
C ALA A 323 2.20 19.53 3.57
N PRO A 324 2.15 20.43 4.59
CA PRO A 324 1.02 20.54 5.49
C PRO A 324 -0.27 20.67 4.68
N ILE A 325 -1.21 19.74 4.89
CA ILE A 325 -2.59 19.97 4.45
C ILE A 325 -3.01 21.20 5.23
N VAL A 326 -3.28 22.27 4.52
CA VAL A 326 -3.82 23.50 5.10
C VAL A 326 -5.02 23.09 5.94
N SER A 327 -4.86 23.16 7.26
CA SER A 327 -5.88 22.71 8.24
C SER A 327 -7.15 23.56 8.16
N SER A 328 -7.07 24.73 7.55
CA SER A 328 -8.17 25.62 7.24
C SER A 328 -8.58 25.42 5.77
N SER A 329 -9.50 24.50 5.49
CA SER A 329 -10.22 24.55 4.23
C SER A 329 -10.99 25.86 4.19
N PRO A 330 -10.88 26.66 3.11
CA PRO A 330 -11.74 27.81 2.95
C PRO A 330 -13.19 27.35 3.06
N ASN A 331 -14.00 28.09 3.81
CA ASN A 331 -15.43 27.84 3.87
C ASN A 331 -15.99 28.03 2.46
N LEU A 332 -16.38 26.93 1.81
CA LEU A 332 -17.17 27.02 0.58
C LEU A 332 -18.49 27.75 0.90
N PRO A 333 -18.99 28.56 -0.04
CA PRO A 333 -20.36 29.05 0.03
C PRO A 333 -21.30 27.89 0.34
N LYS A 334 -22.38 28.11 1.09
CA LYS A 334 -23.34 27.07 1.47
C LYS A 334 -23.86 26.25 0.29
N LYS A 335 -23.84 26.79 -0.90
CA LYS A 335 -24.20 26.13 -2.16
C LYS A 335 -23.30 26.69 -3.27
N PRO A 336 -22.23 25.98 -3.68
CA PRO A 336 -21.39 26.39 -4.79
C PRO A 336 -22.21 26.39 -6.09
N GLU A 337 -21.92 27.39 -6.97
CA GLU A 337 -22.62 27.60 -8.26
C GLU A 337 -22.05 26.72 -9.37
N GLY A 338 -20.75 26.34 -9.26
CA GLY A 338 -20.06 25.53 -10.25
C GLY A 338 -19.38 26.29 -11.36
N ARG A 339 -19.00 27.58 -11.14
CA ARG A 339 -18.13 28.31 -12.05
C ARG A 339 -16.73 27.69 -12.07
N VAL A 340 -16.25 27.32 -13.26
CA VAL A 340 -14.92 26.70 -13.41
C VAL A 340 -13.98 27.65 -14.13
N THR A 341 -12.80 27.89 -13.57
CA THR A 341 -11.73 28.66 -14.22
C THR A 341 -10.46 27.80 -14.22
N VAL A 342 -9.97 27.51 -15.40
CA VAL A 342 -8.70 26.83 -15.65
C VAL A 342 -7.67 27.88 -16.01
N ASP A 343 -6.63 28.04 -15.19
CA ASP A 343 -5.65 29.13 -15.31
C ASP A 343 -4.26 28.53 -15.54
N ASN A 344 -3.77 28.64 -16.75
CA ASN A 344 -2.40 28.35 -17.21
C ASN A 344 -1.88 26.95 -16.81
N ILE A 345 -2.69 25.91 -17.05
CA ILE A 345 -2.37 24.54 -16.68
C ILE A 345 -1.23 23.99 -17.55
N THR A 346 -0.14 23.61 -16.89
CA THR A 346 0.99 22.90 -17.51
C THR A 346 1.30 21.65 -16.70
N VAL A 347 1.52 20.53 -17.38
CA VAL A 347 1.94 19.25 -16.80
C VAL A 347 3.23 18.78 -17.46
N THR A 348 4.23 18.44 -16.65
CA THR A 348 5.51 17.91 -17.12
C THR A 348 5.73 16.51 -16.55
N LEU A 349 6.09 15.55 -17.38
CA LEU A 349 6.49 14.22 -16.94
C LEU A 349 8.00 14.23 -16.64
N PRO A 350 8.43 14.04 -15.36
CA PRO A 350 9.84 14.22 -14.97
C PRO A 350 10.80 13.28 -15.70
N SER A 351 10.32 12.09 -16.12
CA SER A 351 11.17 11.04 -16.73
C SER A 351 11.45 11.22 -18.22
N SER A 352 10.64 12.02 -18.94
CA SER A 352 10.71 12.11 -20.41
C SER A 352 10.80 13.53 -20.97
N GLY A 353 10.65 14.56 -20.12
CA GLY A 353 10.54 15.96 -20.58
C GLY A 353 9.29 16.22 -21.44
N TYR A 354 8.39 15.23 -21.56
CA TYR A 354 7.16 15.36 -22.33
C TYR A 354 6.13 16.21 -21.58
N TYR A 355 5.43 17.07 -22.31
CA TYR A 355 4.36 17.94 -21.79
C TYR A 355 2.99 17.43 -22.23
N PRO A 356 2.30 16.62 -21.40
CA PRO A 356 0.91 16.21 -21.68
C PRO A 356 -0.06 17.39 -21.82
N LEU A 357 0.21 18.51 -21.10
CA LEU A 357 -0.53 19.76 -21.19
C LEU A 357 0.44 20.92 -21.09
N LYS A 358 0.20 21.98 -21.90
CA LYS A 358 1.01 23.20 -21.94
C LYS A 358 0.10 24.42 -22.09
N ASP A 359 0.14 25.30 -21.09
CA ASP A 359 -0.50 26.63 -21.08
C ASP A 359 -2.02 26.62 -21.42
N VAL A 360 -2.77 25.65 -20.83
CA VAL A 360 -4.22 25.53 -21.08
C VAL A 360 -4.98 26.46 -20.15
N SER A 361 -5.81 27.38 -20.75
CA SER A 361 -6.63 28.33 -19.99
C SER A 361 -8.01 28.49 -20.62
N PHE A 362 -9.08 28.41 -19.82
CA PHE A 362 -10.46 28.70 -20.23
C PHE A 362 -11.35 28.89 -19.00
N SER A 363 -12.57 29.39 -19.23
CA SER A 363 -13.57 29.56 -18.16
C SER A 363 -14.96 29.11 -18.60
N LEU A 364 -15.73 28.59 -17.64
CA LEU A 364 -17.10 28.12 -17.78
C LEU A 364 -17.99 28.83 -16.78
N ALA A 365 -19.17 29.27 -17.23
CA ALA A 365 -20.22 29.74 -16.36
C ALA A 365 -20.95 28.56 -15.68
N PRO A 366 -21.65 28.80 -14.54
CA PRO A 366 -22.49 27.78 -13.91
C PRO A 366 -23.53 27.21 -14.90
N GLY A 367 -23.70 25.88 -14.87
CA GLY A 367 -24.66 25.18 -15.75
C GLY A 367 -24.23 24.99 -17.20
N GLU A 368 -23.07 25.52 -17.62
CA GLU A 368 -22.55 25.27 -18.97
C GLU A 368 -22.02 23.84 -19.15
N CYS A 369 -22.24 23.28 -20.33
CA CYS A 369 -21.68 21.98 -20.73
C CYS A 369 -20.55 22.18 -21.74
N LEU A 370 -19.34 21.70 -21.36
CA LEU A 370 -18.14 21.75 -22.20
C LEU A 370 -17.81 20.39 -22.77
N GLY A 371 -17.65 20.28 -24.09
CA GLY A 371 -17.05 19.16 -24.77
C GLY A 371 -15.54 19.35 -24.98
N ILE A 372 -14.69 18.47 -24.45
CA ILE A 372 -13.25 18.50 -24.72
C ILE A 372 -12.96 17.41 -25.77
N ILE A 373 -12.51 17.86 -26.94
CA ILE A 373 -12.22 17.00 -28.09
C ILE A 373 -10.75 17.10 -28.49
N GLY A 374 -10.26 16.07 -29.16
CA GLY A 374 -8.88 16.02 -29.64
C GLY A 374 -8.44 14.60 -29.98
N PRO A 375 -7.34 14.40 -30.73
CA PRO A 375 -6.81 13.09 -31.02
C PRO A 375 -6.42 12.31 -29.75
N SER A 376 -6.27 10.99 -29.88
CA SER A 376 -5.74 10.18 -28.78
C SER A 376 -4.36 10.70 -28.36
N GLY A 377 -4.09 10.76 -27.06
CA GLY A 377 -2.84 11.31 -26.53
C GLY A 377 -2.74 12.85 -26.49
N SER A 378 -3.80 13.61 -26.86
CA SER A 378 -3.78 15.08 -26.80
C SER A 378 -3.85 15.68 -25.39
N GLY A 379 -4.01 14.87 -24.34
CA GLY A 379 -4.06 15.35 -22.95
C GLY A 379 -5.47 15.47 -22.35
N LYS A 380 -6.54 15.06 -23.04
CA LYS A 380 -7.94 15.17 -22.57
C LYS A 380 -8.17 14.57 -21.18
N SER A 381 -7.82 13.28 -21.00
CA SER A 381 -7.99 12.60 -19.71
C SER A 381 -7.08 13.17 -18.62
N THR A 382 -5.92 13.71 -18.99
CA THR A 382 -5.04 14.41 -18.03
C THR A 382 -5.71 15.70 -17.55
N LEU A 383 -6.30 16.48 -18.47
CA LEU A 383 -7.03 17.70 -18.13
C LEU A 383 -8.28 17.39 -17.29
N ALA A 384 -9.06 16.36 -17.67
CA ALA A 384 -10.22 15.91 -16.89
C ALA A 384 -9.84 15.53 -15.44
N ARG A 385 -8.75 14.77 -15.24
CA ARG A 385 -8.24 14.42 -13.91
C ARG A 385 -7.80 15.62 -13.08
N ILE A 386 -7.20 16.63 -13.70
CA ILE A 386 -6.81 17.86 -13.02
C ILE A 386 -8.04 18.67 -12.61
N ILE A 387 -9.02 18.84 -13.50
CA ILE A 387 -10.27 19.55 -13.20
C ILE A 387 -11.07 18.79 -12.12
N ALA A 388 -11.04 17.48 -12.13
CA ALA A 388 -11.64 16.66 -11.06
C ALA A 388 -10.85 16.71 -9.74
N GLY A 389 -9.68 17.35 -9.70
CA GLY A 389 -8.82 17.43 -8.52
C GLY A 389 -8.15 16.09 -8.15
N VAL A 390 -8.16 15.13 -9.08
CA VAL A 390 -7.49 13.81 -8.90
C VAL A 390 -5.99 13.96 -9.08
N SER A 391 -5.54 14.83 -10.01
CA SER A 391 -4.12 15.10 -10.27
C SER A 391 -3.83 16.58 -10.09
N SER A 392 -2.63 16.90 -9.61
CA SER A 392 -2.17 18.30 -9.51
C SER A 392 -1.35 18.67 -10.74
N PRO A 393 -1.53 19.87 -11.30
CA PRO A 393 -0.70 20.37 -12.38
C PRO A 393 0.71 20.70 -11.88
N THR A 394 1.69 20.74 -12.80
CA THR A 394 3.05 21.21 -12.49
C THR A 394 3.08 22.73 -12.31
N LYS A 395 2.30 23.46 -13.12
CA LYS A 395 2.07 24.91 -13.04
C LYS A 395 0.61 25.21 -13.32
N GLY A 396 0.14 26.36 -12.82
CA GLY A 396 -1.25 26.78 -12.97
C GLY A 396 -2.16 26.21 -11.88
N ARG A 397 -3.46 26.47 -11.99
CA ARG A 397 -4.47 26.09 -11.01
C ARG A 397 -5.85 25.94 -11.63
N VAL A 398 -6.71 25.19 -10.99
CA VAL A 398 -8.14 25.08 -11.32
C VAL A 398 -8.95 25.67 -10.17
N LEU A 399 -9.79 26.64 -10.48
CA LEU A 399 -10.66 27.29 -9.51
C LEU A 399 -12.10 26.86 -9.74
N VAL A 400 -12.79 26.49 -8.67
CA VAL A 400 -14.23 26.27 -8.65
C VAL A 400 -14.83 27.34 -7.74
N ASP A 401 -15.67 28.21 -8.30
CA ASP A 401 -16.22 29.39 -7.62
C ASP A 401 -15.14 30.27 -6.96
N GLY A 402 -13.97 30.41 -7.62
CA GLY A 402 -12.84 31.20 -7.14
C GLY A 402 -11.95 30.48 -6.13
N ILE A 403 -12.27 29.25 -5.72
CA ILE A 403 -11.50 28.47 -4.77
C ILE A 403 -10.68 27.41 -5.52
N ASP A 404 -9.39 27.32 -5.22
CA ASP A 404 -8.51 26.31 -5.80
C ASP A 404 -8.93 24.92 -5.36
N ILE A 405 -9.23 24.04 -6.34
CA ILE A 405 -9.68 22.67 -6.11
C ILE A 405 -8.65 21.84 -5.34
N SER A 406 -7.37 22.19 -5.45
CA SER A 406 -6.27 21.49 -4.76
C SER A 406 -6.26 21.75 -3.25
N VAL A 407 -6.88 22.82 -2.77
CA VAL A 407 -6.96 23.19 -1.36
C VAL A 407 -8.21 22.60 -0.69
N LEU A 408 -9.21 22.19 -1.48
CA LEU A 408 -10.43 21.58 -0.96
C LEU A 408 -10.12 20.21 -0.35
N ARG A 409 -10.65 19.96 0.86
CA ARG A 409 -10.60 18.61 1.47
C ARG A 409 -11.37 17.62 0.61
N ASP A 410 -10.90 16.38 0.55
CA ASP A 410 -11.52 15.33 -0.26
C ASP A 410 -13.01 15.11 0.06
N SER A 411 -13.39 15.24 1.34
CA SER A 411 -14.78 15.14 1.79
C SER A 411 -15.67 16.25 1.21
N LEU A 412 -15.19 17.51 1.20
CA LEU A 412 -15.92 18.66 0.63
C LEU A 412 -15.94 18.58 -0.90
N ARG A 413 -14.81 18.21 -1.50
CA ARG A 413 -14.71 17.98 -2.93
C ARG A 413 -15.71 16.91 -3.38
N GLY A 414 -15.77 15.78 -2.67
CA GLY A 414 -16.70 14.69 -2.95
C GLY A 414 -18.18 15.07 -2.81
N GLN A 415 -18.54 16.07 -2.00
CA GLN A 415 -19.91 16.52 -1.89
C GLN A 415 -20.38 17.35 -3.10
N HIS A 416 -19.47 18.14 -3.68
CA HIS A 416 -19.81 19.13 -4.70
C HIS A 416 -19.31 18.78 -6.11
N LEU A 417 -18.48 17.73 -6.23
CA LEU A 417 -17.90 17.31 -7.49
C LEU A 417 -18.25 15.87 -7.83
N GLY A 418 -18.71 15.65 -9.06
CA GLY A 418 -18.88 14.32 -9.66
C GLY A 418 -17.74 14.01 -10.62
N TYR A 419 -17.20 12.80 -10.57
CA TYR A 419 -16.18 12.34 -11.52
C TYR A 419 -16.47 10.93 -12.01
N LEU A 420 -16.52 10.76 -13.32
CA LEU A 420 -16.59 9.48 -14.01
C LEU A 420 -15.28 9.25 -14.76
N PRO A 421 -14.41 8.35 -14.32
CA PRO A 421 -13.17 8.02 -15.03
C PRO A 421 -13.44 7.18 -16.28
N GLN A 422 -12.49 7.16 -17.21
CA GLN A 422 -12.52 6.34 -18.42
C GLN A 422 -12.62 4.83 -18.09
N GLU A 423 -11.82 4.35 -17.15
CA GLU A 423 -11.91 3.01 -16.59
C GLU A 423 -12.66 3.06 -15.28
N ILE A 424 -13.83 2.43 -15.23
CA ILE A 424 -14.71 2.46 -14.06
C ILE A 424 -14.42 1.25 -13.20
N GLU A 425 -13.81 1.50 -12.06
CA GLU A 425 -13.67 0.52 -10.99
C GLU A 425 -14.86 0.62 -10.04
N ILE A 426 -15.43 -0.54 -9.73
CA ILE A 426 -16.52 -0.66 -8.77
C ILE A 426 -15.92 -1.01 -7.42
N VAL A 427 -16.18 -0.13 -6.46
CA VAL A 427 -15.78 -0.30 -5.05
C VAL A 427 -17.04 -0.24 -4.20
N GLY A 428 -17.33 -1.34 -3.49
CA GLY A 428 -18.53 -1.52 -2.68
C GLY A 428 -19.18 -2.87 -2.95
N ASP A 429 -19.99 -3.34 -2.00
CA ASP A 429 -20.61 -4.66 -2.07
C ASP A 429 -21.99 -4.61 -2.71
N THR A 430 -22.81 -3.62 -2.38
CA THR A 430 -24.17 -3.45 -2.92
C THR A 430 -24.28 -2.28 -3.89
N ILE A 431 -25.29 -2.28 -4.75
CA ILE A 431 -25.61 -1.14 -5.64
C ILE A 431 -25.74 0.15 -4.83
N LYS A 432 -26.41 0.08 -3.68
CA LYS A 432 -26.59 1.21 -2.77
C LYS A 432 -25.25 1.76 -2.29
N ASP A 433 -24.34 0.89 -1.82
CA ASP A 433 -23.03 1.30 -1.32
C ASP A 433 -22.19 1.96 -2.41
N ILE A 434 -22.22 1.42 -3.62
CA ILE A 434 -21.52 1.94 -4.78
C ILE A 434 -22.00 3.36 -5.12
N ILE A 435 -23.32 3.57 -5.21
CA ILE A 435 -23.90 4.88 -5.53
C ILE A 435 -23.68 5.86 -4.39
N ALA A 436 -23.87 5.43 -3.13
CA ALA A 436 -23.67 6.23 -1.93
C ALA A 436 -22.19 6.56 -1.61
N ARG A 437 -21.25 6.08 -2.44
CA ARG A 437 -19.80 6.27 -2.25
C ARG A 437 -19.33 5.74 -0.89
N LEU A 438 -19.82 4.57 -0.50
CA LEU A 438 -19.56 3.89 0.79
C LEU A 438 -19.99 4.70 2.04
N ASN A 439 -20.83 5.70 1.89
CA ASN A 439 -21.36 6.46 3.01
C ASN A 439 -22.73 5.92 3.43
N GLU A 440 -23.06 6.06 4.72
CA GLU A 440 -24.43 5.93 5.16
C GLU A 440 -25.24 7.09 4.56
N ALA A 441 -26.13 6.80 3.65
CA ALA A 441 -26.88 7.81 2.91
C ALA A 441 -28.38 7.57 2.97
N ASP A 442 -29.13 8.68 2.95
CA ASP A 442 -30.56 8.66 2.77
C ASP A 442 -30.91 7.91 1.47
N PRO A 443 -31.75 6.86 1.51
CA PRO A 443 -32.18 6.12 0.34
C PRO A 443 -32.74 7.00 -0.78
N MET A 444 -33.42 8.10 -0.43
CA MET A 444 -33.98 9.03 -1.41
C MET A 444 -32.89 9.73 -2.25
N LYS A 445 -31.74 10.04 -1.67
CA LYS A 445 -30.59 10.62 -2.40
C LYS A 445 -29.98 9.60 -3.37
N VAL A 446 -29.92 8.34 -2.98
CA VAL A 446 -29.44 7.24 -3.83
C VAL A 446 -30.38 7.03 -5.01
N ILE A 447 -31.69 7.00 -4.76
CA ILE A 447 -32.71 6.87 -5.80
C ILE A 447 -32.66 8.07 -6.77
N LYS A 448 -32.50 9.31 -6.26
CA LYS A 448 -32.36 10.51 -7.07
C LYS A 448 -31.17 10.39 -8.04
N ALA A 449 -30.00 10.01 -7.54
CA ALA A 449 -28.81 9.83 -8.37
C ALA A 449 -29.01 8.73 -9.43
N ALA A 450 -29.62 7.61 -9.05
CA ALA A 450 -29.94 6.53 -9.98
C ALA A 450 -30.93 6.94 -11.08
N ARG A 451 -31.95 7.76 -10.74
CA ARG A 451 -32.91 8.33 -11.73
C ARG A 451 -32.21 9.28 -12.70
N LEU A 452 -31.37 10.16 -12.21
CA LEU A 452 -30.58 11.07 -13.07
C LEU A 452 -29.70 10.29 -14.05
N ALA A 453 -29.12 9.18 -13.62
CA ALA A 453 -28.29 8.30 -14.45
C ALA A 453 -29.11 7.33 -15.35
N GLY A 454 -30.43 7.36 -15.30
CA GLY A 454 -31.29 6.45 -16.06
C GLY A 454 -31.18 4.97 -15.62
N LEU A 455 -30.81 4.72 -14.36
CA LEU A 455 -30.55 3.36 -13.84
C LEU A 455 -31.64 2.83 -12.92
N HIS A 456 -32.50 3.70 -12.38
CA HIS A 456 -33.49 3.35 -11.36
C HIS A 456 -34.40 2.18 -11.77
N GLU A 457 -35.02 2.26 -12.96
CA GLU A 457 -35.94 1.24 -13.46
C GLU A 457 -35.24 -0.13 -13.64
N ALA A 458 -33.97 -0.13 -14.03
CA ALA A 458 -33.21 -1.34 -14.17
C ALA A 458 -32.88 -1.96 -12.80
N ILE A 459 -32.57 -1.14 -11.79
CA ILE A 459 -32.30 -1.61 -10.43
C ILE A 459 -33.55 -2.21 -9.79
N VAL A 460 -34.71 -1.57 -9.94
CA VAL A 460 -35.97 -2.05 -9.35
C VAL A 460 -36.40 -3.41 -9.91
N ARG A 461 -35.99 -3.76 -11.14
CA ARG A 461 -36.24 -5.07 -11.74
C ARG A 461 -35.36 -6.19 -11.20
N LEU A 462 -34.28 -5.86 -10.48
CA LEU A 462 -33.40 -6.86 -9.86
C LEU A 462 -34.09 -7.49 -8.64
N PRO A 463 -33.83 -8.77 -8.34
CA PRO A 463 -34.50 -9.48 -7.22
C PRO A 463 -34.33 -8.81 -5.87
N HIS A 464 -33.18 -8.16 -5.62
CA HIS A 464 -32.86 -7.47 -4.37
C HIS A 464 -32.80 -5.95 -4.53
N GLY A 465 -33.19 -5.39 -5.69
CA GLY A 465 -33.18 -3.95 -5.93
C GLY A 465 -31.82 -3.31 -5.64
N TYR A 466 -31.81 -2.27 -4.81
CA TYR A 466 -30.59 -1.55 -4.41
C TYR A 466 -29.66 -2.34 -3.49
N ASP A 467 -30.15 -3.37 -2.81
CA ASP A 467 -29.35 -4.27 -1.96
C ASP A 467 -28.74 -5.44 -2.75
N THR A 468 -28.89 -5.44 -4.08
CA THR A 468 -28.24 -6.43 -4.95
C THR A 468 -26.73 -6.33 -4.80
N VAL A 469 -26.10 -7.47 -4.43
CA VAL A 469 -24.65 -7.58 -4.29
C VAL A 469 -24.03 -7.70 -5.68
N ILE A 470 -23.16 -6.76 -6.00
CA ILE A 470 -22.33 -6.77 -7.22
C ILE A 470 -20.96 -7.27 -6.83
N SER A 471 -20.78 -8.58 -6.74
CA SER A 471 -19.47 -9.16 -6.52
C SER A 471 -18.65 -9.14 -7.80
N GLN A 472 -17.31 -9.10 -7.67
CA GLN A 472 -16.40 -9.28 -8.80
C GLN A 472 -16.60 -10.62 -9.55
N GLY A 473 -17.42 -11.51 -9.00
CA GLY A 473 -17.72 -12.85 -9.54
C GLY A 473 -18.87 -12.92 -10.55
N ASP A 474 -19.63 -11.83 -10.76
CA ASP A 474 -20.67 -11.80 -11.81
C ASP A 474 -20.30 -10.81 -12.94
N PRO A 475 -19.51 -11.27 -13.93
CA PRO A 475 -19.02 -10.40 -15.02
C PRO A 475 -20.14 -9.86 -15.91
N GLY A 476 -21.27 -10.55 -16.00
CA GLY A 476 -22.39 -10.17 -16.87
C GLY A 476 -23.12 -8.94 -16.35
N LEU A 477 -23.57 -9.01 -15.12
CA LEU A 477 -24.30 -7.92 -14.44
C LEU A 477 -23.39 -6.68 -14.30
N LEU A 478 -22.14 -6.91 -13.90
CA LEU A 478 -21.16 -5.84 -13.75
C LEU A 478 -20.89 -5.11 -15.06
N ARG A 479 -20.75 -5.85 -16.17
CA ARG A 479 -20.48 -5.25 -17.49
C ARG A 479 -21.68 -4.42 -17.98
N ALA A 480 -22.91 -4.90 -17.84
CA ALA A 480 -24.12 -4.24 -18.29
C ALA A 480 -24.39 -2.92 -17.53
N TYR A 481 -24.09 -2.88 -16.24
CA TYR A 481 -24.44 -1.73 -15.39
C TYR A 481 -23.25 -0.86 -15.00
N ARG A 482 -22.00 -1.26 -15.27
CA ARG A 482 -20.79 -0.56 -14.82
C ARG A 482 -20.79 0.92 -15.16
N GLN A 483 -21.08 1.26 -16.41
CA GLN A 483 -21.06 2.65 -16.89
C GLN A 483 -22.12 3.50 -16.18
N ARG A 484 -23.35 3.00 -16.12
CA ARG A 484 -24.48 3.71 -15.49
C ARG A 484 -24.33 3.79 -13.96
N LEU A 485 -23.76 2.76 -13.32
CA LEU A 485 -23.41 2.81 -11.88
C LEU A 485 -22.33 3.86 -11.60
N GLY A 486 -21.30 3.93 -12.46
CA GLY A 486 -20.29 4.97 -12.37
C GLY A 486 -20.89 6.36 -12.51
N LEU A 487 -21.84 6.55 -13.45
CA LEU A 487 -22.55 7.81 -13.65
C LEU A 487 -23.44 8.14 -12.43
N ALA A 488 -24.21 7.18 -11.91
CA ALA A 488 -25.03 7.38 -10.71
C ALA A 488 -24.17 7.77 -9.51
N ARG A 489 -23.00 7.11 -9.33
CA ARG A 489 -22.01 7.45 -8.31
C ARG A 489 -21.46 8.88 -8.50
N ALA A 490 -21.22 9.31 -9.74
CA ALA A 490 -20.75 10.66 -10.03
C ALA A 490 -21.82 11.72 -9.71
N LEU A 491 -23.11 11.40 -9.88
CA LEU A 491 -24.25 12.29 -9.65
C LEU A 491 -24.77 12.29 -8.20
N PHE A 492 -24.22 11.43 -7.34
CA PHE A 492 -24.61 11.36 -5.94
C PHE A 492 -24.12 12.60 -5.16
N GLY A 493 -24.99 13.19 -4.33
CA GLY A 493 -24.66 14.30 -3.44
C GLY A 493 -24.96 15.70 -4.01
N ASP A 494 -25.73 15.81 -5.10
CA ASP A 494 -26.10 17.07 -5.76
C ASP A 494 -24.88 17.92 -6.18
N PRO A 495 -23.96 17.37 -7.00
CA PRO A 495 -22.74 18.06 -7.40
C PRO A 495 -23.05 19.32 -8.20
N CYS A 496 -22.22 20.38 -8.02
CA CYS A 496 -22.29 21.58 -8.86
C CYS A 496 -21.45 21.47 -10.14
N LEU A 497 -20.45 20.58 -10.12
CA LEU A 497 -19.57 20.28 -11.25
C LEU A 497 -19.48 18.77 -11.45
N VAL A 498 -19.67 18.31 -12.70
CA VAL A 498 -19.50 16.89 -13.09
C VAL A 498 -18.50 16.80 -14.23
N VAL A 499 -17.49 15.96 -14.06
CA VAL A 499 -16.46 15.67 -15.07
C VAL A 499 -16.61 14.23 -15.54
N LEU A 500 -16.83 14.03 -16.84
CA LEU A 500 -17.04 12.73 -17.48
C LEU A 500 -15.90 12.47 -18.48
N ASP A 501 -15.06 11.48 -18.18
CA ASP A 501 -13.92 11.11 -19.04
C ASP A 501 -14.30 9.93 -19.94
N GLU A 502 -14.52 10.20 -21.23
CA GLU A 502 -14.99 9.25 -22.26
C GLU A 502 -16.22 8.42 -21.83
N PRO A 503 -17.32 9.06 -21.39
CA PRO A 503 -18.46 8.34 -20.80
C PRO A 503 -19.19 7.40 -21.76
N ASN A 504 -18.94 7.51 -23.06
CA ASN A 504 -19.56 6.73 -24.13
C ASN A 504 -18.68 5.61 -24.71
N ALA A 505 -17.50 5.34 -24.13
CA ALA A 505 -16.54 4.39 -24.69
C ALA A 505 -17.06 2.94 -24.82
N SER A 506 -18.00 2.54 -23.95
CA SER A 506 -18.54 1.15 -23.90
C SER A 506 -20.07 1.09 -24.02
N LEU A 507 -20.72 2.18 -24.48
CA LEU A 507 -22.16 2.25 -24.61
C LEU A 507 -22.62 1.83 -26.00
N ASP A 508 -23.72 1.10 -26.04
CA ASP A 508 -24.53 0.88 -27.22
C ASP A 508 -25.38 2.13 -27.56
N TYR A 509 -26.12 2.10 -28.64
CA TYR A 509 -26.99 3.21 -29.08
C TYR A 509 -27.99 3.64 -27.99
N LEU A 510 -28.63 2.69 -27.30
CA LEU A 510 -29.57 2.98 -26.21
C LEU A 510 -28.84 3.60 -24.99
N GLY A 511 -27.63 3.16 -24.72
CA GLY A 511 -26.78 3.73 -23.70
C GLY A 511 -26.34 5.17 -24.01
N GLU A 512 -26.05 5.48 -25.27
CA GLU A 512 -25.73 6.85 -25.71
C GLU A 512 -26.95 7.78 -25.59
N LEU A 513 -28.14 7.32 -25.96
CA LEU A 513 -29.38 8.08 -25.76
C LEU A 513 -29.63 8.38 -24.27
N ALA A 514 -29.46 7.38 -23.42
CA ALA A 514 -29.63 7.55 -21.97
C ALA A 514 -28.57 8.51 -21.37
N LEU A 515 -27.34 8.49 -21.89
CA LEU A 515 -26.29 9.42 -21.48
C LEU A 515 -26.62 10.85 -21.91
N ASN A 516 -27.05 11.06 -23.16
CA ASN A 516 -27.47 12.38 -23.65
C ASN A 516 -28.63 12.95 -22.84
N GLU A 517 -29.63 12.12 -22.52
CA GLU A 517 -30.74 12.51 -21.65
C GLU A 517 -30.27 12.86 -20.22
N ALA A 518 -29.29 12.10 -19.68
CA ALA A 518 -28.70 12.41 -18.38
C ALA A 518 -27.94 13.77 -18.42
N VAL A 519 -27.23 14.08 -19.49
CA VAL A 519 -26.54 15.37 -19.67
C VAL A 519 -27.57 16.51 -19.73
N GLU A 520 -28.66 16.36 -20.46
CA GLU A 520 -29.73 17.41 -20.53
C GLU A 520 -30.41 17.58 -19.15
N ARG A 521 -30.63 16.54 -18.40
CA ARG A 521 -31.14 16.62 -17.02
C ARG A 521 -30.16 17.35 -16.09
N MET A 522 -28.85 17.15 -16.24
CA MET A 522 -27.82 17.85 -15.47
C MET A 522 -27.83 19.36 -15.81
N LYS A 523 -27.90 19.72 -17.10
CA LYS A 523 -28.01 21.10 -17.53
C LYS A 523 -29.28 21.77 -16.98
N ALA A 524 -30.43 21.08 -17.05
CA ALA A 524 -31.70 21.58 -16.49
C ALA A 524 -31.60 21.75 -14.94
N ALA A 525 -30.77 20.99 -14.27
CA ALA A 525 -30.49 21.12 -12.83
C ALA A 525 -29.42 22.19 -12.53
N ASN A 526 -28.97 22.96 -13.53
CA ASN A 526 -27.90 23.96 -13.44
C ASN A 526 -26.55 23.42 -12.95
N ILE A 527 -26.21 22.16 -13.32
CA ILE A 527 -24.94 21.51 -13.04
C ILE A 527 -23.98 21.81 -14.19
N THR A 528 -22.78 22.29 -13.86
CA THR A 528 -21.71 22.46 -14.86
C THR A 528 -21.15 21.08 -15.25
N VAL A 529 -21.11 20.78 -16.55
CA VAL A 529 -20.69 19.49 -17.07
C VAL A 529 -19.48 19.63 -17.97
N ILE A 530 -18.46 18.81 -17.76
CA ILE A 530 -17.29 18.72 -18.64
C ILE A 530 -17.18 17.29 -19.14
N ILE A 531 -17.17 17.11 -20.46
CA ILE A 531 -17.16 15.80 -21.11
C ILE A 531 -15.95 15.71 -22.03
N THR A 532 -15.07 14.74 -21.79
CA THR A 532 -14.06 14.38 -22.79
C THR A 532 -14.63 13.34 -23.74
N THR A 533 -14.50 13.53 -25.03
CA THR A 533 -14.99 12.56 -26.00
C THR A 533 -14.26 12.66 -27.34
N HIS A 534 -14.32 11.61 -28.11
CA HIS A 534 -13.94 11.58 -29.52
C HIS A 534 -15.15 11.29 -30.43
N ARG A 535 -16.35 11.07 -29.86
CA ARG A 535 -17.60 10.81 -30.61
C ARG A 535 -18.43 12.09 -30.73
N MET A 536 -19.00 12.28 -31.92
CA MET A 536 -19.73 13.48 -32.26
C MET A 536 -21.15 13.55 -31.67
N GLY A 537 -21.81 12.42 -31.42
CA GLY A 537 -23.21 12.38 -30.98
C GLY A 537 -23.47 13.17 -29.69
N ILE A 538 -22.55 13.09 -28.71
CA ILE A 538 -22.72 13.79 -27.43
C ILE A 538 -22.38 15.27 -27.51
N LEU A 539 -21.63 15.71 -28.54
CA LEU A 539 -21.28 17.14 -28.74
C LEU A 539 -22.47 18.00 -29.06
N ALA A 540 -23.52 17.42 -29.60
CA ALA A 540 -24.78 18.16 -29.87
C ALA A 540 -25.44 18.68 -28.58
N THR A 541 -25.14 18.10 -27.43
CA THR A 541 -25.67 18.52 -26.11
C THR A 541 -24.77 19.55 -25.43
N THR A 542 -23.57 19.84 -25.95
CA THR A 542 -22.61 20.78 -25.34
C THR A 542 -22.85 22.21 -25.75
N ASN A 543 -22.64 23.15 -24.81
CA ASN A 543 -22.71 24.60 -25.07
C ASN A 543 -21.41 25.13 -25.69
N LYS A 544 -20.28 24.61 -25.21
CA LYS A 544 -18.94 25.00 -25.64
C LYS A 544 -18.08 23.79 -26.00
N ILE A 545 -17.11 24.02 -26.87
CA ILE A 545 -16.11 23.02 -27.25
C ILE A 545 -14.71 23.55 -26.99
N ALA A 546 -13.86 22.72 -26.41
CA ALA A 546 -12.41 22.91 -26.29
C ALA A 546 -11.69 21.87 -27.17
N LEU A 547 -10.96 22.34 -28.17
CA LEU A 547 -10.16 21.49 -29.05
C LEU A 547 -8.73 21.43 -28.55
N LEU A 548 -8.31 20.23 -28.08
CA LEU A 548 -6.95 19.96 -27.62
C LEU A 548 -6.12 19.28 -28.69
N GLN A 549 -4.93 19.84 -28.98
CA GLN A 549 -3.96 19.24 -29.89
C GLN A 549 -2.55 19.32 -29.29
N GLN A 550 -1.87 18.19 -29.19
CA GLN A 550 -0.51 18.09 -28.66
C GLN A 550 -0.33 18.78 -27.29
N GLY A 551 -1.32 18.64 -26.42
CA GLY A 551 -1.28 19.22 -25.06
C GLY A 551 -1.62 20.71 -24.99
N THR A 552 -1.93 21.40 -26.09
CA THR A 552 -2.28 22.80 -26.12
C THR A 552 -3.77 23.00 -26.48
N LEU A 553 -4.38 24.07 -25.96
CA LEU A 553 -5.73 24.48 -26.34
C LEU A 553 -5.68 25.20 -27.69
N TRP A 554 -6.14 24.52 -28.72
CA TRP A 554 -6.08 25.05 -30.10
C TRP A 554 -7.27 25.94 -30.45
N ALA A 555 -8.47 25.60 -29.97
CA ALA A 555 -9.66 26.40 -30.12
C ALA A 555 -10.58 26.22 -28.90
N PHE A 556 -11.28 27.28 -28.51
CA PHE A 556 -12.28 27.31 -27.46
C PHE A 556 -13.39 28.30 -27.82
N GLY A 557 -14.65 27.86 -27.79
CA GLY A 557 -15.77 28.73 -28.15
C GLY A 557 -17.11 28.01 -28.14
N ASP A 558 -18.10 28.64 -28.73
CA ASP A 558 -19.44 28.08 -28.90
C ASP A 558 -19.41 26.77 -29.70
N SER A 559 -20.25 25.83 -29.29
CA SER A 559 -20.27 24.48 -29.89
C SER A 559 -20.58 24.52 -31.39
N GLN A 560 -21.54 25.34 -31.83
CA GLN A 560 -21.90 25.44 -33.23
C GLN A 560 -20.77 26.05 -34.07
N GLU A 561 -20.16 27.14 -33.59
CA GLU A 561 -19.06 27.81 -34.27
C GLU A 561 -17.86 26.91 -34.50
N ILE A 562 -17.45 26.18 -33.45
CA ILE A 562 -16.32 25.23 -33.52
C ILE A 562 -16.66 24.02 -34.39
N PHE A 563 -17.92 23.55 -34.33
CA PHE A 563 -18.38 22.41 -35.11
C PHE A 563 -18.37 22.73 -36.61
N ASP A 564 -18.92 23.88 -37.02
CA ASP A 564 -18.96 24.31 -38.42
C ASP A 564 -17.57 24.56 -39.01
N LYS A 565 -16.65 25.05 -38.18
CA LYS A 565 -15.29 25.40 -38.62
C LYS A 565 -14.35 24.21 -38.72
N TYR A 566 -14.48 23.23 -37.84
CA TYR A 566 -13.48 22.14 -37.68
C TYR A 566 -14.04 20.73 -37.91
N VAL A 567 -15.38 20.58 -37.97
CA VAL A 567 -16.05 19.30 -38.24
C VAL A 567 -16.67 19.36 -39.64
N SER A 568 -15.96 18.86 -40.63
CA SER A 568 -16.48 18.85 -42.03
C SER A 568 -17.63 17.86 -42.16
N ARG A 569 -18.77 18.30 -42.68
CA ARG A 569 -19.78 17.40 -43.28
C ARG A 569 -19.12 16.69 -44.46
N PRO A 570 -19.34 15.38 -44.67
CA PRO A 570 -18.92 14.75 -45.90
C PRO A 570 -19.68 15.45 -47.05
N GLN A 571 -18.96 16.16 -47.89
CA GLN A 571 -19.53 16.57 -49.20
C GLN A 571 -19.82 15.27 -49.93
N VAL A 572 -21.09 14.98 -50.13
CA VAL A 572 -21.54 14.03 -51.15
C VAL A 572 -20.93 14.54 -52.45
N ALA A 573 -19.89 13.90 -52.95
CA ALA A 573 -19.33 14.19 -54.24
C ALA A 573 -20.46 13.98 -55.23
N SER A 574 -21.00 15.08 -55.76
CA SER A 574 -21.88 15.08 -56.91
C SER A 574 -21.07 14.46 -58.07
N ARG A 575 -21.24 13.18 -58.27
CA ARG A 575 -20.81 12.52 -59.50
C ARG A 575 -21.60 13.15 -60.61
N GLU A 576 -20.95 14.00 -61.39
CA GLU A 576 -21.43 14.34 -62.74
C GLU A 576 -21.79 13.04 -63.44
N ARG A 577 -23.08 12.93 -63.81
CA ARG A 577 -23.60 11.86 -64.66
C ARG A 577 -22.97 12.05 -66.03
N SER A 578 -21.97 11.27 -66.35
CA SER A 578 -21.66 10.95 -67.72
C SER A 578 -22.63 9.86 -68.17
N ASP A 579 -23.47 10.21 -69.15
CA ASP A 579 -24.38 9.32 -69.85
C ASP A 579 -23.66 8.05 -70.38
N THR A 580 -24.04 6.88 -69.91
CA THR A 580 -24.04 5.63 -70.66
C THR A 580 -25.02 4.64 -70.02
N SER A 581 -25.85 4.10 -70.85
CA SER A 581 -27.02 3.23 -70.82
C SER A 581 -27.10 2.10 -69.77
N PRO A 582 -28.31 1.56 -69.50
CA PRO A 582 -28.61 0.71 -68.33
C PRO A 582 -28.32 -0.77 -68.58
N SER A 583 -27.81 -1.46 -67.61
CA SER A 583 -27.93 -2.92 -67.46
C SER A 583 -28.60 -3.21 -66.09
N GLN A 584 -29.65 -4.01 -66.21
CA GLN A 584 -30.48 -4.56 -65.15
C GLN A 584 -29.71 -5.43 -64.18
N ASP A 585 -30.28 -5.59 -62.98
CA ASP A 585 -30.05 -6.57 -61.93
C ASP A 585 -29.07 -6.17 -60.80
N GLY A 586 -29.65 -5.97 -59.59
CA GLY A 586 -28.92 -5.85 -58.35
C GLY A 586 -29.74 -5.16 -57.25
N GLU A 587 -30.20 -5.90 -56.28
CA GLU A 587 -30.95 -5.53 -55.06
C GLU A 587 -30.45 -4.30 -54.32
N PRO A 588 -31.30 -3.58 -53.57
CA PRO A 588 -30.91 -2.39 -52.81
C PRO A 588 -30.15 -2.78 -51.54
N SER A 589 -28.87 -2.48 -51.46
CA SER A 589 -28.06 -2.56 -50.26
C SER A 589 -28.27 -1.30 -49.41
N ASP A 590 -28.48 -1.57 -48.14
CA ASP A 590 -28.75 -0.68 -46.98
C ASP A 590 -27.98 0.64 -46.96
N ASP A 591 -28.70 1.63 -46.46
CA ASP A 591 -28.27 3.01 -46.15
C ASP A 591 -26.99 3.06 -45.35
N ASN A 592 -25.96 3.52 -45.99
CA ASN A 592 -24.70 3.92 -45.38
C ASN A 592 -24.87 5.26 -44.68
N CYS A 593 -25.23 5.27 -43.39
CA CYS A 593 -25.12 6.45 -42.54
C CYS A 593 -23.63 6.83 -42.40
N ALA A 594 -23.16 7.67 -43.31
CA ALA A 594 -21.81 8.22 -43.27
C ALA A 594 -21.64 9.06 -42.00
N GLN A 595 -20.88 8.58 -41.04
CA GLN A 595 -20.48 9.33 -39.85
C GLN A 595 -19.60 10.53 -40.27
N PRO A 596 -19.78 11.73 -39.69
CA PRO A 596 -18.96 12.89 -40.00
C PRO A 596 -17.51 12.66 -39.64
N ILE A 597 -16.59 12.87 -40.58
CA ILE A 597 -15.14 12.67 -40.37
C ILE A 597 -14.54 13.99 -39.85
N MET A 598 -13.91 13.96 -38.69
CA MET A 598 -13.20 15.10 -38.13
C MET A 598 -11.90 15.35 -38.91
N ARG A 599 -11.77 16.53 -39.53
CA ARG A 599 -10.51 16.97 -40.13
C ARG A 599 -9.70 17.73 -39.09
N TRP A 600 -8.61 17.12 -38.70
CA TRP A 600 -7.63 17.78 -37.86
C TRP A 600 -6.83 18.79 -38.67
N PRO A 601 -6.59 20.00 -38.13
CA PRO A 601 -5.74 20.98 -38.81
C PRO A 601 -4.34 20.37 -39.00
N PRO A 602 -3.63 20.76 -40.09
CA PRO A 602 -2.29 20.24 -40.34
C PRO A 602 -1.34 20.63 -39.21
N VAL A 603 -0.55 19.68 -38.75
CA VAL A 603 0.49 19.90 -37.73
C VAL A 603 1.49 20.91 -38.31
N ASP A 604 1.63 22.06 -37.66
CA ASP A 604 2.66 23.03 -38.03
C ASP A 604 4.05 22.48 -37.69
N ARG A 605 4.70 21.86 -38.69
CA ARG A 605 6.03 21.26 -38.59
C ARG A 605 7.12 22.27 -38.24
N ARG A 606 6.86 23.58 -38.29
CA ARG A 606 7.84 24.59 -37.91
C ARG A 606 8.00 24.73 -36.41
N LYS A 607 6.93 24.48 -35.63
CA LYS A 607 7.00 24.45 -34.16
C LYS A 607 7.54 23.13 -33.57
N ALA A 608 7.67 22.07 -34.39
CA ALA A 608 8.20 20.76 -33.95
C ALA A 608 9.75 20.69 -34.00
N ARG A 609 10.45 21.70 -34.53
CA ARG A 609 11.93 21.71 -34.66
C ARG A 609 12.68 22.34 -33.50
N GLU A 610 12.04 22.71 -32.42
CA GLU A 610 12.72 23.19 -31.20
C GLU A 610 13.07 22.07 -30.19
N PHE A 611 13.10 20.82 -30.63
CA PHE A 611 13.65 19.73 -29.80
C PHE A 611 15.13 19.49 -30.21
N PRO A 612 16.11 19.60 -29.28
CA PRO A 612 17.46 19.19 -29.57
C PRO A 612 17.51 17.66 -29.75
N ASP A 613 18.02 17.27 -30.91
CA ASP A 613 18.30 15.89 -31.27
C ASP A 613 19.45 15.36 -30.40
N GLN A 614 19.14 14.66 -29.30
CA GLN A 614 20.12 13.95 -28.48
C GLN A 614 20.34 12.53 -29.03
N ARG A 615 20.87 12.45 -30.25
CA ARG A 615 21.62 11.28 -30.70
C ARG A 615 23.09 11.74 -30.83
N ASP A 616 23.84 11.61 -29.73
CA ASP A 616 25.28 11.31 -29.75
C ASP A 616 25.79 11.24 -28.30
N GLY A 617 26.23 10.06 -27.90
CA GLY A 617 26.78 9.85 -26.56
C GLY A 617 26.91 8.37 -26.18
N ARG A 618 27.31 7.52 -27.14
CA ARG A 618 27.94 6.24 -26.81
C ARG A 618 29.36 6.22 -27.38
N SER A 619 30.34 6.54 -26.52
CA SER A 619 31.69 6.00 -26.54
C SER A 619 32.52 6.73 -25.49
N ALA A 620 32.73 6.15 -24.33
CA ALA A 620 33.95 6.01 -23.55
C ALA A 620 33.59 5.27 -22.23
#